data_45c39eb188a26c77c75b9fe5b377131b
#
_entry.id   45c39eb188a26c77c75b9fe5b377131b
#
_cell.length_a   1.000
_cell.length_b   1.000
_cell.length_c   1.000
_cell.angle_alpha   90.00
_cell.angle_beta   90.00
_cell.angle_gamma   90.00
#
_symmetry.space_group_name_H-M   'P 1'
#
loop_
_entity.id
_entity.type
_entity.pdbx_description
1 polymer ?
#
loop_
_entity_poly.entity_id
_entity_poly.type
_entity_poly.pdbx_seq_one_letter_code
_entity_poly.pdbx_strand_id
1 'polypeptide(L)'
;MIVTGNPLLMGVSGKLKNIVVKQYKDKTVITAVPDMSGRKLSQKQKDANERMQFAIESAKAITADPRLKQRACEMLQVPPNKVFRAIVKQFLLTDGYGTIFEETEQEKLDKKTLSTLKTIISTEVPDAELMLFGNRAKGAYNAQSDWDMLILTTNDYPKTLKWELQEKLFDVTIEQGTRVNVLLAQKVKWLTEQEYEILRKRIEEELLPVT
;
A
#
# COMPACT_ATOMS: atom_id res chain seq x y z
N MET A 1 -35.39 25.12 -27.35
CA MET A 1 -36.10 24.71 -28.59
C MET A 1 -36.22 23.20 -28.60
N ILE A 2 -37.40 22.68 -28.84
CA ILE A 2 -37.66 21.24 -28.99
C ILE A 2 -37.90 20.99 -30.47
N VAL A 3 -37.21 20.02 -31.03
CA VAL A 3 -37.32 19.65 -32.45
C VAL A 3 -37.73 18.18 -32.52
N THR A 4 -38.82 17.89 -33.19
CA THR A 4 -39.33 16.54 -33.42
C THR A 4 -39.26 16.22 -34.91
N GLY A 5 -38.79 15.00 -35.24
CA GLY A 5 -38.85 14.50 -36.63
C GLY A 5 -37.87 15.13 -37.62
N ASN A 6 -36.86 15.89 -37.21
CA ASN A 6 -35.87 16.46 -38.13
C ASN A 6 -34.71 15.48 -38.35
N PRO A 7 -34.55 14.94 -39.60
CA PRO A 7 -33.51 13.94 -39.88
C PRO A 7 -32.09 14.47 -39.70
N LEU A 8 -31.84 15.78 -39.87
CA LEU A 8 -30.53 16.41 -39.74
C LEU A 8 -30.06 16.48 -38.28
N LEU A 9 -30.97 16.36 -37.32
CA LEU A 9 -30.67 16.41 -35.90
C LEU A 9 -30.76 15.03 -35.22
N MET A 10 -31.10 13.99 -35.98
CA MET A 10 -31.13 12.64 -35.47
C MET A 10 -29.68 12.16 -35.16
N GLY A 11 -29.46 11.70 -33.91
CA GLY A 11 -28.16 11.24 -33.46
C GLY A 11 -27.18 12.34 -33.01
N VAL A 12 -27.53 13.63 -33.18
CA VAL A 12 -26.68 14.73 -32.73
C VAL A 12 -26.89 14.97 -31.25
N SER A 13 -25.80 14.83 -30.46
CA SER A 13 -25.82 15.15 -29.03
C SER A 13 -24.47 15.75 -28.61
N GLY A 14 -24.47 16.55 -27.55
CA GLY A 14 -23.25 17.15 -27.03
C GLY A 14 -23.35 18.66 -26.81
N LYS A 15 -22.20 19.25 -26.47
CA LYS A 15 -22.07 20.71 -26.25
C LYS A 15 -21.36 21.35 -27.42
N LEU A 16 -21.98 22.40 -27.98
CA LEU A 16 -21.40 23.21 -29.02
C LEU A 16 -21.41 24.68 -28.58
N LYS A 17 -20.24 25.20 -28.21
CA LYS A 17 -20.10 26.56 -27.65
C LYS A 17 -21.13 26.85 -26.56
N ASN A 18 -22.11 27.70 -26.83
CA ASN A 18 -23.11 28.19 -25.89
C ASN A 18 -24.43 27.39 -25.91
N ILE A 19 -24.48 26.29 -26.67
CA ILE A 19 -25.65 25.42 -26.73
C ILE A 19 -25.34 23.99 -26.36
N VAL A 20 -26.33 23.32 -25.79
CA VAL A 20 -26.30 21.88 -25.51
C VAL A 20 -27.43 21.23 -26.27
N VAL A 21 -27.09 20.21 -27.06
CA VAL A 21 -28.03 19.37 -27.77
C VAL A 21 -28.20 18.07 -26.99
N LYS A 22 -29.42 17.77 -26.59
CA LYS A 22 -29.78 16.54 -25.87
C LYS A 22 -30.72 15.71 -26.71
N GLN A 23 -30.34 14.48 -27.01
CA GLN A 23 -31.16 13.53 -27.73
C GLN A 23 -32.01 12.73 -26.74
N TYR A 24 -33.32 12.77 -26.92
CA TYR A 24 -34.29 11.91 -26.27
C TYR A 24 -34.89 10.95 -27.29
N LYS A 25 -35.60 9.93 -26.83
CA LYS A 25 -36.17 8.89 -27.70
C LYS A 25 -37.00 9.48 -28.85
N ASP A 26 -37.80 10.45 -28.55
CA ASP A 26 -38.80 11.01 -29.49
C ASP A 26 -38.52 12.47 -29.93
N LYS A 27 -37.47 13.10 -29.37
CA LYS A 27 -37.20 14.52 -29.61
C LYS A 27 -35.74 14.90 -29.35
N THR A 28 -35.29 15.90 -30.09
CA THR A 28 -34.03 16.58 -29.83
C THR A 28 -34.29 17.91 -29.12
N VAL A 29 -33.64 18.15 -28.00
CA VAL A 29 -33.78 19.36 -27.20
C VAL A 29 -32.52 20.19 -27.32
N ILE A 30 -32.63 21.42 -27.81
CA ILE A 30 -31.53 22.38 -27.91
C ILE A 30 -31.75 23.44 -26.83
N THR A 31 -30.80 23.57 -25.92
CA THR A 31 -30.82 24.54 -24.81
C THR A 31 -29.55 25.35 -24.79
N ALA A 32 -29.62 26.58 -24.28
CA ALA A 32 -28.42 27.33 -23.96
C ALA A 32 -27.66 26.60 -22.83
N VAL A 33 -26.34 26.72 -22.81
CA VAL A 33 -25.53 26.28 -21.65
C VAL A 33 -25.99 27.13 -20.46
N PRO A 34 -26.41 26.50 -19.34
CA PRO A 34 -26.81 27.26 -18.17
C PRO A 34 -25.60 28.00 -17.60
N ASP A 35 -25.80 29.26 -17.27
CA ASP A 35 -24.79 30.01 -16.52
C ASP A 35 -24.78 29.54 -15.07
N MET A 36 -23.66 28.97 -14.66
CA MET A 36 -23.45 28.43 -13.31
C MET A 36 -22.61 29.36 -12.43
N SER A 37 -22.22 30.56 -12.95
CA SER A 37 -21.33 31.49 -12.22
C SER A 37 -21.92 31.98 -10.88
N GLY A 38 -23.25 32.16 -10.84
CA GLY A 38 -23.97 32.56 -9.63
C GLY A 38 -24.40 31.44 -8.69
N ARG A 39 -24.06 30.18 -9.00
CA ARG A 39 -24.53 29.05 -8.20
C ARG A 39 -23.78 28.96 -6.86
N LYS A 40 -24.50 29.18 -5.76
CA LYS A 40 -24.04 28.93 -4.42
C LYS A 40 -24.43 27.50 -4.02
N LEU A 41 -23.42 26.68 -3.63
CA LEU A 41 -23.69 25.35 -3.10
C LEU A 41 -24.30 25.46 -1.70
N SER A 42 -25.29 24.62 -1.41
CA SER A 42 -25.80 24.47 -0.05
C SER A 42 -24.74 23.83 0.86
N GLN A 43 -24.87 24.00 2.18
CA GLN A 43 -23.92 23.39 3.12
C GLN A 43 -23.84 21.87 2.90
N LYS A 44 -24.95 21.18 2.77
CA LYS A 44 -24.99 19.73 2.50
C LYS A 44 -24.24 19.34 1.20
N GLN A 45 -24.27 20.20 0.17
CA GLN A 45 -23.52 19.93 -1.06
C GLN A 45 -22.01 20.14 -0.87
N LYS A 46 -21.61 21.12 -0.06
CA LYS A 46 -20.21 21.33 0.28
C LYS A 46 -19.66 20.15 1.06
N ASP A 47 -20.37 19.74 2.13
CA ASP A 47 -19.99 18.60 2.96
C ASP A 47 -19.89 17.30 2.12
N ALA A 48 -20.85 17.07 1.22
CA ALA A 48 -20.80 15.91 0.32
C ALA A 48 -19.62 15.96 -0.66
N ASN A 49 -19.27 17.16 -1.16
CA ASN A 49 -18.11 17.33 -2.03
C ASN A 49 -16.79 17.10 -1.27
N GLU A 50 -16.65 17.66 -0.07
CA GLU A 50 -15.47 17.47 0.79
C GLU A 50 -15.31 15.98 1.14
N ARG A 51 -16.40 15.32 1.52
CA ARG A 51 -16.39 13.88 1.80
C ARG A 51 -15.96 13.06 0.58
N MET A 52 -16.48 13.39 -0.62
CA MET A 52 -16.07 12.73 -1.85
C MET A 52 -14.60 13.00 -2.18
N GLN A 53 -14.12 14.24 -2.00
CA GLN A 53 -12.73 14.59 -2.24
C GLN A 53 -11.80 13.81 -1.31
N PHE A 54 -12.10 13.75 -0.02
CA PHE A 54 -11.35 12.96 0.96
C PHE A 54 -11.30 11.47 0.58
N ALA A 55 -12.44 10.88 0.17
CA ALA A 55 -12.49 9.49 -0.27
C ALA A 55 -11.61 9.23 -1.51
N ILE A 56 -11.56 10.17 -2.45
CA ILE A 56 -10.72 10.08 -3.65
C ILE A 56 -9.24 10.20 -3.30
N GLU A 57 -8.85 11.13 -2.44
CA GLU A 57 -7.46 11.33 -2.01
C GLU A 57 -6.96 10.11 -1.24
N SER A 58 -7.76 9.58 -0.32
CA SER A 58 -7.45 8.35 0.40
C SER A 58 -7.30 7.15 -0.53
N ALA A 59 -8.20 7.00 -1.51
CA ALA A 59 -8.11 5.93 -2.49
C ALA A 59 -6.85 6.05 -3.38
N LYS A 60 -6.43 7.26 -3.73
CA LYS A 60 -5.17 7.50 -4.45
C LYS A 60 -3.96 7.10 -3.61
N ALA A 61 -3.92 7.49 -2.34
CA ALA A 61 -2.83 7.15 -1.43
C ALA A 61 -2.70 5.61 -1.28
N ILE A 62 -3.82 4.90 -1.06
CA ILE A 62 -3.83 3.45 -0.95
C ILE A 62 -3.38 2.77 -2.25
N THR A 63 -3.86 3.24 -3.40
CA THR A 63 -3.53 2.61 -4.69
C THR A 63 -2.13 2.95 -5.19
N ALA A 64 -1.48 3.98 -4.66
CA ALA A 64 -0.10 4.34 -4.94
C ALA A 64 0.90 3.36 -4.28
N ASP A 65 0.55 2.79 -3.12
CA ASP A 65 1.35 1.76 -2.46
C ASP A 65 0.91 0.37 -2.94
N PRO A 66 1.80 -0.42 -3.58
CA PRO A 66 1.47 -1.76 -4.07
C PRO A 66 0.95 -2.71 -2.97
N ARG A 67 1.48 -2.60 -1.74
CA ARG A 67 1.09 -3.45 -0.61
C ARG A 67 -0.33 -3.11 -0.15
N LEU A 68 -0.61 -1.82 0.07
CA LEU A 68 -1.94 -1.36 0.47
C LEU A 68 -2.98 -1.66 -0.62
N LYS A 69 -2.60 -1.51 -1.89
CA LYS A 69 -3.46 -1.84 -3.02
C LYS A 69 -3.81 -3.32 -3.05
N GLN A 70 -2.82 -4.22 -2.88
CA GLN A 70 -3.06 -5.65 -2.84
C GLN A 70 -3.97 -6.01 -1.66
N ARG A 71 -3.68 -5.51 -0.46
CA ARG A 71 -4.51 -5.68 0.72
C ARG A 71 -5.97 -5.23 0.49
N ALA A 72 -6.15 -4.06 -0.12
CA ALA A 72 -7.49 -3.58 -0.46
C ALA A 72 -8.21 -4.48 -1.47
N CYS A 73 -7.49 -5.07 -2.44
CA CYS A 73 -8.06 -6.06 -3.36
C CYS A 73 -8.57 -7.30 -2.63
N GLU A 74 -7.78 -7.82 -1.69
CA GLU A 74 -8.11 -9.02 -0.91
C GLU A 74 -9.29 -8.75 0.02
N MET A 75 -9.26 -7.65 0.78
CA MET A 75 -10.32 -7.31 1.74
C MET A 75 -11.65 -6.98 1.07
N LEU A 76 -11.61 -6.26 -0.04
CA LEU A 76 -12.82 -5.87 -0.78
C LEU A 76 -13.24 -6.92 -1.82
N GLN A 77 -12.47 -8.00 -1.98
CA GLN A 77 -12.69 -9.08 -2.95
C GLN A 77 -12.91 -8.56 -4.37
N VAL A 78 -12.06 -7.60 -4.79
CA VAL A 78 -12.15 -6.99 -6.11
C VAL A 78 -10.83 -7.10 -6.87
N PRO A 79 -10.88 -7.20 -8.20
CA PRO A 79 -9.67 -7.21 -9.01
C PRO A 79 -8.97 -5.84 -8.99
N PRO A 80 -7.64 -5.79 -9.24
CA PRO A 80 -6.82 -4.57 -9.14
C PRO A 80 -7.27 -3.39 -10.00
N ASN A 81 -7.97 -3.64 -11.11
CA ASN A 81 -8.52 -2.60 -11.99
C ASN A 81 -9.79 -1.93 -11.44
N LYS A 82 -10.45 -2.56 -10.47
CA LYS A 82 -11.68 -2.04 -9.83
C LYS A 82 -11.45 -1.53 -8.41
N VAL A 83 -10.27 -1.77 -7.83
CA VAL A 83 -9.98 -1.50 -6.41
C VAL A 83 -10.16 -0.03 -6.06
N PHE A 84 -9.73 0.91 -6.90
CA PHE A 84 -9.90 2.34 -6.66
C PHE A 84 -11.36 2.72 -6.38
N ARG A 85 -12.27 2.28 -7.27
CA ARG A 85 -13.71 2.55 -7.10
C ARG A 85 -14.29 1.87 -5.88
N ALA A 86 -13.83 0.67 -5.56
CA ALA A 86 -14.27 -0.08 -4.39
C ALA A 86 -13.85 0.62 -3.10
N ILE A 87 -12.63 1.15 -3.03
CA ILE A 87 -12.14 1.94 -1.90
C ILE A 87 -12.99 3.20 -1.71
N VAL A 88 -13.18 4.00 -2.76
CA VAL A 88 -14.03 5.21 -2.70
C VAL A 88 -15.43 4.88 -2.21
N LYS A 89 -16.03 3.81 -2.73
CA LYS A 89 -17.36 3.35 -2.28
C LYS A 89 -17.35 2.98 -0.80
N GLN A 90 -16.35 2.25 -0.34
CA GLN A 90 -16.21 1.83 1.07
C GLN A 90 -16.10 3.05 1.98
N PHE A 91 -15.24 4.03 1.64
CA PHE A 91 -15.10 5.27 2.39
C PHE A 91 -16.41 6.05 2.53
N LEU A 92 -17.20 6.12 1.46
CA LEU A 92 -18.49 6.80 1.48
C LEU A 92 -19.55 6.07 2.31
N LEU A 93 -19.46 4.74 2.42
CA LEU A 93 -20.37 3.91 3.22
C LEU A 93 -20.03 3.93 4.71
N THR A 94 -18.74 4.01 5.06
CA THR A 94 -18.24 3.87 6.45
C THR A 94 -17.75 5.18 7.05
N ASP A 95 -18.09 6.33 6.47
CA ASP A 95 -17.65 7.67 6.90
C ASP A 95 -16.12 7.84 7.02
N GLY A 96 -15.39 7.13 6.16
CA GLY A 96 -13.93 7.20 6.11
C GLY A 96 -13.20 6.18 6.99
N TYR A 97 -13.89 5.42 7.81
CA TYR A 97 -13.34 4.38 8.65
C TYR A 97 -13.58 3.01 8.00
N GLY A 98 -12.77 2.67 7.02
CA GLY A 98 -12.76 1.31 6.47
C GLY A 98 -11.72 0.46 7.18
N THR A 99 -12.03 -0.80 7.43
CA THR A 99 -11.11 -1.82 7.97
C THR A 99 -9.81 -1.98 7.18
N ILE A 100 -9.73 -1.37 5.99
CA ILE A 100 -8.52 -1.39 5.12
C ILE A 100 -7.29 -0.77 5.82
N PHE A 101 -7.50 0.17 6.75
CA PHE A 101 -6.42 0.82 7.51
C PHE A 101 -6.20 0.23 8.90
N GLU A 102 -7.11 -0.60 9.36
CA GLU A 102 -6.92 -1.28 10.64
C GLU A 102 -5.83 -2.35 10.46
N GLU A 103 -4.83 -2.28 11.34
CA GLU A 103 -3.83 -3.34 11.39
C GLU A 103 -4.50 -4.65 11.79
N THR A 104 -4.26 -5.68 11.03
CA THR A 104 -4.70 -7.02 11.39
C THR A 104 -3.98 -7.47 12.66
N GLU A 105 -4.58 -8.42 13.40
CA GLU A 105 -3.93 -9.00 14.58
C GLU A 105 -2.56 -9.61 14.22
N GLN A 106 -2.43 -10.17 13.01
CA GLN A 106 -1.16 -10.68 12.51
C GLN A 106 -0.13 -9.55 12.31
N GLU A 107 -0.51 -8.40 11.76
CA GLU A 107 0.40 -7.26 11.60
C GLU A 107 0.84 -6.67 12.94
N LYS A 108 -0.06 -6.62 13.92
CA LYS A 108 0.29 -6.21 15.28
C LYS A 108 1.27 -7.18 15.93
N LEU A 109 1.03 -8.49 15.75
CA LEU A 109 1.92 -9.53 16.23
C LEU A 109 3.29 -9.45 15.56
N ASP A 110 3.32 -9.27 14.24
CA ASP A 110 4.56 -9.14 13.47
C ASP A 110 5.37 -7.91 13.90
N LYS A 111 4.73 -6.77 14.13
CA LYS A 111 5.40 -5.57 14.66
C LYS A 111 5.98 -5.81 16.05
N LYS A 112 5.23 -6.47 16.93
CA LYS A 112 5.72 -6.83 18.26
C LYS A 112 6.91 -7.76 18.16
N THR A 113 6.83 -8.79 17.33
CA THR A 113 7.93 -9.74 17.10
C THR A 113 9.16 -9.02 16.58
N LEU A 114 9.03 -8.21 15.53
CA LEU A 114 10.14 -7.44 14.95
C LEU A 114 10.79 -6.50 15.98
N SER A 115 10.00 -5.83 16.83
CA SER A 115 10.54 -4.98 17.90
C SER A 115 11.32 -5.78 18.93
N THR A 116 10.86 -6.98 19.29
CA THR A 116 11.56 -7.88 20.21
C THR A 116 12.87 -8.39 19.61
N LEU A 117 12.84 -8.85 18.34
CA LEU A 117 14.04 -9.28 17.62
C LEU A 117 15.07 -8.14 17.53
N LYS A 118 14.64 -6.92 17.19
CA LYS A 118 15.50 -5.73 17.17
C LYS A 118 16.14 -5.49 18.54
N THR A 119 15.38 -5.54 19.62
CA THR A 119 15.89 -5.31 20.98
C THR A 119 16.97 -6.34 21.36
N ILE A 120 16.74 -7.62 21.09
CA ILE A 120 17.73 -8.67 21.35
C ILE A 120 19.00 -8.42 20.56
N ILE A 121 18.89 -8.15 19.26
CA ILE A 121 20.06 -7.92 18.39
C ILE A 121 20.83 -6.67 18.84
N SER A 122 20.14 -5.57 19.13
CA SER A 122 20.80 -4.34 19.58
C SER A 122 21.48 -4.48 20.95
N THR A 123 21.02 -5.39 21.79
CA THR A 123 21.66 -5.71 23.08
C THR A 123 22.94 -6.49 22.89
N GLU A 124 22.94 -7.48 22.02
CA GLU A 124 24.11 -8.35 21.76
C GLU A 124 25.13 -7.70 20.81
N VAL A 125 24.65 -6.87 19.88
CA VAL A 125 25.44 -6.21 18.83
C VAL A 125 25.03 -4.73 18.75
N PRO A 126 25.58 -3.86 19.62
CA PRO A 126 25.14 -2.46 19.70
C PRO A 126 25.40 -1.61 18.44
N ASP A 127 26.38 -2.01 17.62
CA ASP A 127 26.74 -1.36 16.36
C ASP A 127 26.05 -1.96 15.11
N ALA A 128 25.02 -2.79 15.34
CA ALA A 128 24.31 -3.46 14.26
C ALA A 128 23.40 -2.54 13.46
N GLU A 129 23.57 -2.53 12.13
CA GLU A 129 22.54 -2.07 11.21
C GLU A 129 21.67 -3.25 10.80
N LEU A 130 20.37 -3.17 11.12
CA LEU A 130 19.42 -4.25 10.88
C LEU A 130 18.64 -4.02 9.59
N MET A 131 18.59 -5.02 8.75
CA MET A 131 17.78 -5.03 7.54
C MET A 131 16.98 -6.32 7.44
N LEU A 132 15.75 -6.20 7.00
CA LEU A 132 14.88 -7.33 6.66
C LEU A 132 14.95 -7.58 5.15
N PHE A 133 14.98 -8.85 4.74
CA PHE A 133 14.91 -9.23 3.32
C PHE A 133 13.95 -10.40 3.12
N GLY A 134 13.84 -10.90 1.88
CA GLY A 134 12.97 -12.03 1.57
C GLY A 134 11.49 -11.69 1.55
N ASN A 135 10.63 -12.69 1.77
CA ASN A 135 9.18 -12.56 1.59
C ASN A 135 8.53 -11.51 2.49
N ARG A 136 9.00 -11.38 3.74
CA ARG A 136 8.47 -10.37 4.68
C ARG A 136 8.85 -8.95 4.26
N ALA A 137 10.05 -8.74 3.73
CA ALA A 137 10.46 -7.44 3.20
C ALA A 137 9.65 -7.05 1.95
N LYS A 138 9.33 -8.01 1.09
CA LYS A 138 8.50 -7.78 -0.11
C LYS A 138 7.01 -7.56 0.20
N GLY A 139 6.57 -7.85 1.42
CA GLY A 139 5.15 -7.85 1.78
C GLY A 139 4.36 -9.03 1.20
N ALA A 140 5.03 -10.01 0.59
CA ALA A 140 4.45 -11.23 0.01
C ALA A 140 4.62 -12.40 0.99
N TYR A 141 4.11 -12.25 2.21
CA TYR A 141 4.28 -13.22 3.29
C TYR A 141 2.96 -13.64 3.92
N ASN A 142 2.98 -14.76 4.62
CA ASN A 142 1.90 -15.26 5.47
C ASN A 142 2.40 -15.42 6.91
N ALA A 143 1.52 -15.82 7.82
CA ALA A 143 1.84 -16.00 9.23
C ALA A 143 3.01 -16.96 9.50
N GLN A 144 3.24 -17.93 8.61
CA GLN A 144 4.29 -18.94 8.74
C GLN A 144 5.59 -18.60 7.99
N SER A 145 5.64 -17.44 7.32
CA SER A 145 6.84 -17.02 6.60
C SER A 145 7.99 -16.72 7.56
N ASP A 146 9.19 -17.15 7.18
CA ASP A 146 10.40 -16.93 7.98
C ASP A 146 10.79 -15.45 8.06
N TRP A 147 11.58 -15.12 9.07
CA TRP A 147 12.19 -13.83 9.28
C TRP A 147 13.63 -13.86 8.76
N ASP A 148 13.87 -13.27 7.60
CA ASP A 148 15.20 -13.21 7.00
C ASP A 148 15.84 -11.87 7.36
N MET A 149 16.88 -11.90 8.21
CA MET A 149 17.52 -10.71 8.78
C MET A 149 18.98 -10.61 8.38
N LEU A 150 19.37 -9.47 7.81
CA LEU A 150 20.75 -9.09 7.56
C LEU A 150 21.21 -8.14 8.67
N ILE A 151 22.26 -8.51 9.37
CA ILE A 151 22.90 -7.77 10.44
C ILE A 151 24.27 -7.32 9.94
N LEU A 152 24.43 -6.03 9.68
CA LEU A 152 25.70 -5.44 9.28
C LEU A 152 26.35 -4.76 10.47
N THR A 153 27.60 -5.11 10.74
CA THR A 153 28.36 -4.59 11.90
C THR A 153 29.54 -3.76 11.47
N THR A 154 29.89 -2.78 12.26
CA THR A 154 31.14 -2.01 12.06
C THR A 154 32.34 -2.83 12.55
N ASN A 155 32.19 -3.44 13.71
CA ASN A 155 33.21 -4.26 14.33
C ASN A 155 33.22 -5.70 13.78
N ASP A 156 34.36 -6.38 13.94
CA ASP A 156 34.47 -7.79 13.60
C ASP A 156 34.05 -8.64 14.82
N TYR A 157 33.06 -9.49 14.64
CA TYR A 157 32.56 -10.37 15.69
C TYR A 157 32.91 -11.82 15.42
N PRO A 158 33.05 -12.64 16.46
CA PRO A 158 33.36 -14.06 16.30
C PRO A 158 32.18 -14.77 15.58
N LYS A 159 32.53 -15.75 14.76
CA LYS A 159 31.53 -16.54 14.01
C LYS A 159 30.51 -17.26 14.91
N THR A 160 30.89 -17.53 16.17
CA THR A 160 30.02 -18.14 17.20
C THR A 160 28.82 -17.25 17.52
N LEU A 161 28.99 -15.93 17.51
CA LEU A 161 27.92 -14.97 17.79
C LEU A 161 26.69 -15.18 16.89
N LYS A 162 26.89 -15.55 15.62
CA LYS A 162 25.79 -15.86 14.72
C LYS A 162 24.88 -16.97 15.27
N TRP A 163 25.48 -18.03 15.81
CA TRP A 163 24.74 -19.16 16.36
C TRP A 163 24.03 -18.80 17.65
N GLU A 164 24.69 -18.05 18.53
CA GLU A 164 24.12 -17.54 19.78
C GLU A 164 22.93 -16.62 19.53
N LEU A 165 23.06 -15.71 18.57
CA LEU A 165 21.96 -14.85 18.14
C LEU A 165 20.80 -15.68 17.56
N GLN A 166 21.10 -16.62 16.68
CA GLN A 166 20.08 -17.45 16.04
C GLN A 166 19.28 -18.27 17.06
N GLU A 167 19.92 -18.79 18.09
CA GLU A 167 19.27 -19.50 19.19
C GLU A 167 18.34 -18.57 19.98
N LYS A 168 18.84 -17.43 20.44
CA LYS A 168 18.03 -16.42 21.17
C LYS A 168 16.84 -15.89 20.36
N LEU A 169 17.02 -15.69 19.07
CA LEU A 169 15.96 -15.18 18.19
C LEU A 169 14.94 -16.26 17.86
N PHE A 170 15.36 -17.53 17.80
CA PHE A 170 14.48 -18.66 17.59
C PHE A 170 13.47 -18.80 18.73
N ASP A 171 13.88 -18.60 19.97
CA ASP A 171 12.98 -18.66 21.12
C ASP A 171 11.81 -17.68 21.04
N VAL A 172 12.02 -16.51 20.38
CA VAL A 172 10.97 -15.51 20.19
C VAL A 172 9.92 -15.95 19.17
N THR A 173 10.31 -16.73 18.19
CA THR A 173 9.46 -17.06 17.05
C THR A 173 8.91 -18.48 17.05
N ILE A 174 9.43 -19.35 17.95
CA ILE A 174 9.00 -20.75 18.04
C ILE A 174 7.50 -20.90 18.33
N GLU A 175 6.95 -20.05 19.20
CA GLU A 175 5.53 -20.06 19.55
C GLU A 175 4.64 -19.70 18.36
N GLN A 176 5.18 -18.97 17.38
CA GLN A 176 4.49 -18.56 16.16
C GLN A 176 4.67 -19.56 15.02
N GLY A 177 5.47 -20.60 15.21
CA GLY A 177 5.81 -21.58 14.18
C GLY A 177 6.64 -21.03 13.04
N THR A 178 7.36 -19.90 13.26
CA THR A 178 8.23 -19.27 12.26
C THR A 178 9.71 -19.46 12.64
N ARG A 179 10.61 -19.18 11.68
CA ARG A 179 12.05 -19.25 11.87
C ARG A 179 12.69 -17.88 11.66
N VAL A 180 13.82 -17.66 12.32
CA VAL A 180 14.66 -16.49 12.06
C VAL A 180 15.95 -16.97 11.39
N ASN A 181 16.20 -16.47 10.20
CA ASN A 181 17.43 -16.70 9.47
C ASN A 181 18.34 -15.48 9.64
N VAL A 182 19.48 -15.64 10.27
CA VAL A 182 20.41 -14.54 10.52
C VAL A 182 21.60 -14.63 9.55
N LEU A 183 21.80 -13.53 8.82
CA LEU A 183 23.01 -13.27 8.05
C LEU A 183 23.78 -12.16 8.76
N LEU A 184 24.87 -12.53 9.44
CA LEU A 184 25.77 -11.59 10.14
C LEU A 184 27.02 -11.38 9.29
N ALA A 185 27.31 -10.12 8.98
CA ALA A 185 28.52 -9.75 8.22
C ALA A 185 29.07 -8.40 8.67
N GLN A 186 30.39 -8.23 8.65
CA GLN A 186 30.99 -6.92 8.79
C GLN A 186 30.70 -6.07 7.56
N LYS A 187 30.30 -4.81 7.73
CA LYS A 187 29.88 -3.90 6.65
C LYS A 187 30.93 -3.78 5.53
N VAL A 188 32.21 -3.68 5.89
CA VAL A 188 33.29 -3.61 4.90
C VAL A 188 33.38 -4.91 4.11
N LYS A 189 33.39 -6.07 4.79
CA LYS A 189 33.45 -7.39 4.14
C LYS A 189 32.24 -7.61 3.25
N TRP A 190 31.04 -7.24 3.73
CA TRP A 190 29.81 -7.32 2.94
C TRP A 190 29.90 -6.57 1.61
N LEU A 191 30.53 -5.39 1.60
CA LEU A 191 30.65 -4.56 0.40
C LEU A 191 31.80 -5.00 -0.54
N THR A 192 32.88 -5.56 -0.02
CA THR A 192 34.13 -5.79 -0.77
C THR A 192 34.38 -7.27 -1.11
N GLU A 193 33.94 -8.20 -0.29
CA GLU A 193 34.23 -9.60 -0.51
C GLU A 193 33.37 -10.24 -1.60
N GLN A 194 34.00 -11.01 -2.47
CA GLN A 194 33.37 -11.69 -3.58
C GLN A 194 32.38 -12.78 -3.13
N GLU A 195 32.59 -13.32 -1.94
CA GLU A 195 31.68 -14.31 -1.32
C GLU A 195 30.26 -13.79 -1.17
N TYR A 196 30.11 -12.48 -0.86
CA TYR A 196 28.80 -11.85 -0.68
C TYR A 196 28.21 -11.26 -1.97
N GLU A 197 28.98 -11.17 -3.06
CA GLU A 197 28.56 -10.47 -4.27
C GLU A 197 27.26 -11.03 -4.87
N ILE A 198 27.15 -12.35 -4.97
CA ILE A 198 25.96 -13.00 -5.55
C ILE A 198 24.75 -12.79 -4.65
N LEU A 199 24.93 -12.94 -3.34
CA LEU A 199 23.86 -12.77 -2.38
C LEU A 199 23.41 -11.31 -2.31
N ARG A 200 24.36 -10.36 -2.26
CA ARG A 200 24.09 -8.93 -2.26
C ARG A 200 23.27 -8.51 -3.47
N LYS A 201 23.68 -8.87 -4.68
CA LYS A 201 22.92 -8.57 -5.91
C LYS A 201 21.50 -9.15 -5.87
N ARG A 202 21.31 -10.28 -5.23
CA ARG A 202 20.00 -10.94 -5.13
C ARG A 202 19.06 -10.22 -4.18
N ILE A 203 19.58 -9.71 -3.05
CA ILE A 203 18.73 -9.16 -1.98
C ILE A 203 18.74 -7.63 -1.92
N GLU A 204 19.63 -6.94 -2.66
CA GLU A 204 19.82 -5.48 -2.61
C GLU A 204 18.52 -4.70 -2.89
N GLU A 205 17.71 -5.17 -3.84
CA GLU A 205 16.41 -4.56 -4.17
C GLU A 205 15.31 -4.86 -3.13
N GLU A 206 15.57 -5.80 -2.23
CA GLU A 206 14.59 -6.30 -1.25
C GLU A 206 14.84 -5.78 0.16
N LEU A 207 16.01 -5.15 0.42
CA LEU A 207 16.42 -4.73 1.76
C LEU A 207 15.52 -3.63 2.32
N LEU A 208 14.94 -3.90 3.48
CA LEU A 208 14.19 -2.92 4.26
C LEU A 208 14.90 -2.64 5.58
N PRO A 209 15.29 -1.38 5.86
CA PRO A 209 15.88 -1.04 7.16
C PRO A 209 14.85 -1.21 8.27
N VAL A 210 15.28 -1.85 9.37
CA VAL A 210 14.50 -1.99 10.60
C VAL A 210 14.83 -0.79 11.49
N THR A 211 14.11 0.30 11.29
CA THR A 211 14.26 1.55 12.08
C THR A 211 13.61 1.46 13.45
#